data_2c024aadebc60db125f089fc31b85e4e
#
_entry.id   2c024aadebc60db125f089fc31b85e4e
#
_cell.length_a   1.000
_cell.length_b   1.000
_cell.length_c   1.000
_cell.angle_alpha   90.00
_cell.angle_beta   90.00
_cell.angle_gamma   90.00
#
_symmetry.space_group_name_H-M   'P 1'
#
loop_
_entity.id
_entity.type
_entity.pdbx_description
1 polymer ?
#
loop_
_entity_poly.entity_id
_entity_poly.type
_entity_poly.pdbx_seq_one_letter_code
_entity_poly.pdbx_strand_id
1 'polypeptide(L)'
;MAGFRLAPRYDADTLQAELAGYRSLLDVLHREQDALRRADADALPALAAAKQREVQALADLGAARAQVLAAAGLAPTRAAAEAVLIEGGSLPEVVAAAWSELERLVVEARRVNATNGVLIDAQQSYFSRALAALAGAAGRDTVYGADGRPRFGVASRPLAAI
;
A
#
# COMPACT_ATOMS: atom_id res chain seq x y z
N MET A 1 15.76 29.47 -28.15
CA MET A 1 16.37 29.50 -26.80
C MET A 1 16.18 28.12 -26.17
N ALA A 2 17.20 27.28 -26.17
CA ALA A 2 17.18 25.97 -25.53
C ALA A 2 17.24 26.21 -24.02
N GLY A 3 16.18 25.87 -23.30
CA GLY A 3 16.14 25.92 -21.85
C GLY A 3 17.22 24.98 -21.31
N PHE A 4 18.16 25.53 -20.60
CA PHE A 4 19.19 24.81 -19.88
C PHE A 4 18.47 23.99 -18.79
N ARG A 5 18.12 22.72 -19.11
CA ARG A 5 17.69 21.77 -18.09
C ARG A 5 18.93 21.49 -17.25
N LEU A 6 18.97 22.01 -16.04
CA LEU A 6 19.94 21.55 -15.05
C LEU A 6 19.88 20.02 -15.02
N ALA A 7 21.05 19.39 -15.16
CA ALA A 7 21.15 17.95 -15.01
C ALA A 7 20.57 17.55 -13.63
N PRO A 8 19.84 16.44 -13.53
CA PRO A 8 19.31 15.98 -12.27
C PRO A 8 20.47 15.83 -11.28
N ARG A 9 20.32 16.40 -10.09
CA ARG A 9 21.31 16.30 -9.02
C ARG A 9 20.68 15.50 -7.89
N TYR A 10 21.46 14.67 -7.26
CA TYR A 10 21.11 14.05 -5.99
C TYR A 10 21.94 14.73 -4.91
N ASP A 11 21.28 15.43 -4.01
CA ASP A 11 21.85 16.24 -2.95
C ASP A 11 21.11 16.01 -1.62
N ALA A 12 21.53 16.70 -0.57
CA ALA A 12 20.91 16.58 0.73
C ALA A 12 19.42 16.98 0.72
N ASP A 13 19.02 17.92 -0.13
CA ASP A 13 17.62 18.36 -0.23
C ASP A 13 16.75 17.26 -0.85
N THR A 14 17.24 16.54 -1.86
CA THR A 14 16.53 15.40 -2.45
C THR A 14 16.39 14.24 -1.46
N LEU A 15 17.41 13.97 -0.64
CA LEU A 15 17.31 12.99 0.45
C LEU A 15 16.29 13.42 1.51
N GLN A 16 16.24 14.71 1.86
CA GLN A 16 15.21 15.23 2.78
C GLN A 16 13.80 15.13 2.18
N ALA A 17 13.64 15.33 0.87
CA ALA A 17 12.36 15.14 0.19
C ALA A 17 11.91 13.67 0.24
N GLU A 18 12.81 12.69 0.06
CA GLU A 18 12.49 11.26 0.23
C GLU A 18 12.06 10.96 1.68
N LEU A 19 12.75 11.50 2.67
CA LEU A 19 12.37 11.36 4.09
C LEU A 19 10.98 11.92 4.38
N ALA A 20 10.69 13.12 3.88
CA ALA A 20 9.38 13.74 4.02
C ALA A 20 8.28 12.91 3.36
N GLY A 21 8.53 12.39 2.15
CA GLY A 21 7.61 11.50 1.44
C GLY A 21 7.32 10.21 2.20
N TYR A 22 8.32 9.55 2.78
CA TYR A 22 8.08 8.34 3.58
C TYR A 22 7.34 8.62 4.89
N ARG A 23 7.56 9.78 5.52
CA ARG A 23 6.78 10.20 6.70
C ARG A 23 5.32 10.43 6.33
N SER A 24 5.06 11.10 5.20
CA SER A 24 3.72 11.32 4.67
C SER A 24 3.03 9.99 4.34
N LEU A 25 3.71 9.08 3.65
CA LEU A 25 3.19 7.75 3.36
C LEU A 25 2.83 6.99 4.64
N LEU A 26 3.68 7.03 5.66
CA LEU A 26 3.40 6.38 6.95
C LEU A 26 2.15 6.95 7.63
N ASP A 27 1.96 8.28 7.62
CA ASP A 27 0.73 8.88 8.15
C ASP A 27 -0.51 8.34 7.43
N VAL A 28 -0.49 8.30 6.10
CA VAL A 28 -1.59 7.74 5.31
C VAL A 28 -1.83 6.26 5.64
N LEU A 29 -0.78 5.46 5.76
CA LEU A 29 -0.88 4.03 6.09
C LEU A 29 -1.45 3.79 7.49
N HIS A 30 -1.09 4.59 8.48
CA HIS A 30 -1.66 4.51 9.82
C HIS A 30 -3.15 4.90 9.83
N ARG A 31 -3.51 5.96 9.11
CA ARG A 31 -4.93 6.36 8.96
C ARG A 31 -5.75 5.30 8.24
N GLU A 32 -5.18 4.65 7.21
CA GLU A 32 -5.80 3.49 6.55
C GLU A 32 -6.00 2.33 7.54
N GLN A 33 -4.98 2.02 8.35
CA GLN A 33 -5.07 0.99 9.38
C GLN A 33 -6.17 1.27 10.41
N ASP A 34 -6.28 2.51 10.84
CA ASP A 34 -7.31 2.94 11.80
C ASP A 34 -8.71 2.89 11.18
N ALA A 35 -8.88 3.27 9.92
CA ALA A 35 -10.15 3.13 9.21
C ALA A 35 -10.55 1.65 9.07
N LEU A 36 -9.60 0.78 8.70
CA LEU A 36 -9.81 -0.67 8.63
C LEU A 36 -10.24 -1.26 9.99
N ARG A 37 -9.56 -0.88 11.08
CA ARG A 37 -9.91 -1.36 12.43
C ARG A 37 -11.30 -0.93 12.89
N ARG A 38 -11.75 0.26 12.48
CA ARG A 38 -13.09 0.79 12.80
C ARG A 38 -14.16 0.37 11.80
N ALA A 39 -13.79 -0.39 10.76
CA ALA A 39 -14.66 -0.74 9.63
C ALA A 39 -15.27 0.51 8.96
N ASP A 40 -14.52 1.61 8.89
CA ASP A 40 -14.90 2.87 8.26
C ASP A 40 -14.69 2.76 6.74
N ALA A 41 -15.65 2.16 6.06
CA ALA A 41 -15.58 1.92 4.63
C ALA A 41 -15.59 3.22 3.80
N ASP A 42 -16.20 4.28 4.33
CA ASP A 42 -16.34 5.56 3.61
C ASP A 42 -15.00 6.31 3.51
N ALA A 43 -14.12 6.14 4.49
CA ALA A 43 -12.80 6.75 4.50
C ALA A 43 -11.80 6.06 3.54
N LEU A 44 -11.98 4.76 3.26
CA LEU A 44 -10.98 3.94 2.54
C LEU A 44 -10.67 4.42 1.12
N PRO A 45 -11.65 4.83 0.27
CA PRO A 45 -11.34 5.28 -1.10
C PRO A 45 -10.42 6.51 -1.12
N ALA A 46 -10.66 7.48 -0.25
CA ALA A 46 -9.84 8.69 -0.15
C ALA A 46 -8.41 8.37 0.34
N LEU A 47 -8.27 7.47 1.30
CA LEU A 47 -6.99 7.01 1.84
C LEU A 47 -6.21 6.20 0.79
N ALA A 48 -6.88 5.34 0.02
CA ALA A 48 -6.25 4.61 -1.08
C ALA A 48 -5.72 5.56 -2.16
N ALA A 49 -6.48 6.58 -2.53
CA ALA A 49 -6.04 7.61 -3.48
C ALA A 49 -4.87 8.44 -2.92
N ALA A 50 -4.87 8.77 -1.62
CA ALA A 50 -3.76 9.45 -0.98
C ALA A 50 -2.50 8.57 -0.99
N LYS A 51 -2.61 7.31 -0.59
CA LYS A 51 -1.51 6.33 -0.62
C LYS A 51 -0.89 6.22 -2.02
N GLN A 52 -1.73 6.13 -3.06
CA GLN A 52 -1.25 6.04 -4.43
C GLN A 52 -0.44 7.28 -4.85
N ARG A 53 -0.86 8.48 -4.45
CA ARG A 53 -0.11 9.72 -4.73
C ARG A 53 1.25 9.72 -4.04
N GLU A 54 1.32 9.34 -2.76
CA GLU A 54 2.59 9.28 -2.01
C GLU A 54 3.54 8.25 -2.61
N VAL A 55 3.04 7.06 -2.97
CA VAL A 55 3.83 6.02 -3.61
C VAL A 55 4.37 6.48 -4.96
N GLN A 56 3.56 7.18 -5.76
CA GLN A 56 4.01 7.71 -7.06
C GLN A 56 5.09 8.78 -6.87
N ALA A 57 4.90 9.73 -5.95
CA ALA A 57 5.90 10.76 -5.67
C ALA A 57 7.23 10.16 -5.20
N LEU A 58 7.20 9.14 -4.34
CA LEU A 58 8.39 8.42 -3.91
C LEU A 58 9.05 7.63 -5.04
N ALA A 59 8.27 7.03 -5.95
CA ALA A 59 8.79 6.36 -7.13
C ALA A 59 9.52 7.34 -8.06
N ASP A 60 8.97 8.55 -8.24
CA ASP A 60 9.59 9.60 -9.06
C ASP A 60 10.92 10.07 -8.45
N LEU A 61 10.99 10.28 -7.12
CA LEU A 61 12.23 10.62 -6.41
C LEU A 61 13.27 9.50 -6.54
N GLY A 62 12.86 8.25 -6.36
CA GLY A 62 13.74 7.09 -6.54
C GLY A 62 14.26 6.93 -7.96
N ALA A 63 13.43 7.19 -8.97
CA ALA A 63 13.83 7.17 -10.36
C ALA A 63 14.82 8.30 -10.67
N ALA A 64 14.60 9.50 -10.16
CA ALA A 64 15.52 10.62 -10.30
C ALA A 64 16.90 10.30 -9.69
N ARG A 65 16.94 9.74 -8.48
CA ARG A 65 18.17 9.27 -7.84
C ARG A 65 18.88 8.22 -8.72
N ALA A 66 18.16 7.22 -9.20
CA ALA A 66 18.74 6.18 -10.05
C ALA A 66 19.33 6.74 -11.32
N GLN A 67 18.71 7.74 -11.94
CA GLN A 67 19.25 8.42 -13.13
C GLN A 67 20.56 9.16 -12.85
N VAL A 68 20.64 9.86 -11.70
CA VAL A 68 21.89 10.55 -11.30
C VAL A 68 23.03 9.54 -11.11
N LEU A 69 22.77 8.44 -10.40
CA LEU A 69 23.75 7.38 -10.17
C LEU A 69 24.19 6.71 -11.48
N ALA A 70 23.23 6.42 -12.35
CA ALA A 70 23.53 5.84 -13.67
C ALA A 70 24.39 6.77 -14.55
N ALA A 71 24.09 8.08 -14.52
CA ALA A 71 24.89 9.09 -15.24
C ALA A 71 26.33 9.19 -14.70
N ALA A 72 26.54 8.89 -13.41
CA ALA A 72 27.86 8.80 -12.79
C ALA A 72 28.52 7.40 -12.99
N GLY A 73 27.88 6.47 -13.70
CA GLY A 73 28.39 5.10 -13.88
C GLY A 73 28.30 4.23 -12.62
N LEU A 74 27.44 4.61 -11.67
CA LEU A 74 27.28 3.95 -10.38
C LEU A 74 26.01 3.08 -10.35
N ALA A 75 26.08 1.96 -9.62
CA ALA A 75 24.90 1.14 -9.36
C ALA A 75 23.94 1.86 -8.37
N PRO A 76 22.60 1.60 -8.43
CA PRO A 76 21.63 2.26 -7.55
C PRO A 76 21.66 1.65 -6.14
N THR A 77 22.77 1.82 -5.43
CA THR A 77 22.99 1.35 -4.07
C THR A 77 23.09 2.53 -3.10
N ARG A 78 22.87 2.26 -1.79
CA ARG A 78 23.10 3.23 -0.73
C ARG A 78 24.52 3.79 -0.79
N ALA A 79 25.52 2.91 -0.83
CA ALA A 79 26.93 3.31 -0.85
C ALA A 79 27.26 4.25 -2.02
N ALA A 80 26.67 4.00 -3.21
CA ALA A 80 26.81 4.88 -4.36
C ALA A 80 26.13 6.25 -4.14
N ALA A 81 24.93 6.24 -3.55
CA ALA A 81 24.23 7.47 -3.24
C ALA A 81 24.98 8.31 -2.18
N GLU A 82 25.52 7.68 -1.14
CA GLU A 82 26.37 8.31 -0.14
C GLU A 82 27.65 8.87 -0.78
N ALA A 83 28.27 8.14 -1.70
CA ALA A 83 29.47 8.61 -2.40
C ALA A 83 29.25 9.89 -3.22
N VAL A 84 28.05 10.07 -3.78
CA VAL A 84 27.67 11.31 -4.49
C VAL A 84 27.46 12.48 -3.53
N LEU A 85 27.09 12.18 -2.27
CA LEU A 85 26.81 13.18 -1.22
C LEU A 85 28.05 13.52 -0.37
N ILE A 86 29.20 12.89 -0.63
CA ILE A 86 30.45 13.19 0.08
C ILE A 86 30.94 14.59 -0.30
N GLU A 87 31.13 15.43 0.70
CA GLU A 87 31.72 16.77 0.59
C GLU A 87 33.04 16.79 1.37
N GLY A 88 34.08 17.37 0.77
CA GLY A 88 35.37 17.54 1.45
C GLY A 88 36.05 16.23 1.89
N GLY A 89 35.69 15.09 1.28
CA GLY A 89 36.29 13.77 1.57
C GLY A 89 35.62 12.98 2.69
N SER A 90 34.52 13.48 3.27
CA SER A 90 33.74 12.75 4.26
C SER A 90 32.24 12.92 4.03
N LEU A 91 31.45 11.92 4.42
CA LEU A 91 29.99 12.03 4.42
C LEU A 91 29.58 12.87 5.63
N PRO A 92 28.83 13.98 5.44
CA PRO A 92 28.34 14.77 6.55
C PRO A 92 27.48 13.91 7.51
N GLU A 93 27.66 14.09 8.82
CA GLU A 93 26.92 13.30 9.83
C GLU A 93 25.40 13.43 9.67
N VAL A 94 24.92 14.59 9.30
CA VAL A 94 23.48 14.84 9.03
C VAL A 94 22.96 13.98 7.87
N VAL A 95 23.77 13.73 6.85
CA VAL A 95 23.42 12.89 5.70
C VAL A 95 23.42 11.42 6.11
N ALA A 96 24.39 10.97 6.89
CA ALA A 96 24.44 9.60 7.41
C ALA A 96 23.24 9.31 8.32
N ALA A 97 22.87 10.26 9.19
CA ALA A 97 21.68 10.14 10.03
C ALA A 97 20.38 10.10 9.21
N ALA A 98 20.28 10.93 8.17
CA ALA A 98 19.14 10.98 7.27
C ALA A 98 18.95 9.63 6.52
N TRP A 99 20.03 9.02 6.06
CA TRP A 99 19.98 7.68 5.44
C TRP A 99 19.50 6.61 6.41
N SER A 100 20.01 6.59 7.62
CA SER A 100 19.59 5.63 8.64
C SER A 100 18.10 5.77 8.99
N GLU A 101 17.63 7.01 9.08
CA GLU A 101 16.21 7.30 9.28
C GLU A 101 15.37 6.88 8.07
N LEU A 102 15.84 7.12 6.83
CA LEU A 102 15.16 6.69 5.61
C LEU A 102 14.96 5.17 5.59
N GLU A 103 15.99 4.40 5.88
CA GLU A 103 15.90 2.94 5.95
C GLU A 103 14.88 2.48 6.99
N ARG A 104 14.88 3.10 8.18
CA ARG A 104 13.91 2.81 9.23
C ARG A 104 12.47 3.07 8.75
N LEU A 105 12.23 4.21 8.10
CA LEU A 105 10.91 4.58 7.56
C LEU A 105 10.45 3.63 6.46
N VAL A 106 11.35 3.21 5.57
CA VAL A 106 11.05 2.22 4.51
C VAL A 106 10.61 0.88 5.10
N VAL A 107 11.34 0.38 6.10
CA VAL A 107 11.00 -0.89 6.78
C VAL A 107 9.64 -0.77 7.47
N GLU A 108 9.40 0.32 8.17
CA GLU A 108 8.14 0.56 8.88
C GLU A 108 6.96 0.70 7.92
N ALA A 109 7.11 1.44 6.81
CA ALA A 109 6.08 1.58 5.79
C ALA A 109 5.70 0.23 5.17
N ARG A 110 6.69 -0.60 4.87
CA ARG A 110 6.44 -1.98 4.38
C ARG A 110 5.67 -2.82 5.39
N ARG A 111 6.06 -2.75 6.67
CA ARG A 111 5.41 -3.49 7.76
C ARG A 111 3.95 -3.06 7.92
N VAL A 112 3.68 -1.77 8.00
CA VAL A 112 2.31 -1.25 8.16
C VAL A 112 1.46 -1.58 6.94
N ASN A 113 1.99 -1.39 5.73
CA ASN A 113 1.27 -1.72 4.50
C ASN A 113 0.92 -3.22 4.40
N ALA A 114 1.84 -4.11 4.78
CA ALA A 114 1.56 -5.55 4.85
C ALA A 114 0.46 -5.88 5.86
N THR A 115 0.48 -5.24 7.04
CA THR A 115 -0.57 -5.40 8.06
C THR A 115 -1.93 -4.94 7.53
N ASN A 116 -1.97 -3.80 6.82
CA ASN A 116 -3.21 -3.29 6.22
C ASN A 116 -3.75 -4.26 5.15
N GLY A 117 -2.87 -4.88 4.35
CA GLY A 117 -3.25 -5.94 3.41
C GLY A 117 -3.97 -7.10 4.11
N VAL A 118 -3.41 -7.62 5.21
CA VAL A 118 -4.03 -8.70 5.98
C VAL A 118 -5.40 -8.29 6.54
N LEU A 119 -5.55 -7.05 7.02
CA LEU A 119 -6.84 -6.54 7.50
C LEU A 119 -7.89 -6.46 6.39
N ILE A 120 -7.50 -6.01 5.19
CA ILE A 120 -8.38 -5.95 4.02
C ILE A 120 -8.86 -7.36 3.64
N ASP A 121 -7.95 -8.32 3.53
CA ASP A 121 -8.28 -9.71 3.19
C ASP A 121 -9.23 -10.34 4.22
N ALA A 122 -9.00 -10.09 5.50
CA ALA A 122 -9.86 -10.57 6.58
C ALA A 122 -11.29 -9.99 6.49
N GLN A 123 -11.40 -8.67 6.22
CA GLN A 123 -12.69 -8.02 6.04
C GLN A 123 -13.44 -8.54 4.81
N GLN A 124 -12.77 -8.67 3.66
CA GLN A 124 -13.36 -9.22 2.45
C GLN A 124 -13.89 -10.65 2.67
N SER A 125 -13.10 -11.47 3.35
CA SER A 125 -13.49 -12.85 3.69
C SER A 125 -14.70 -12.88 4.64
N TYR A 126 -14.78 -11.95 5.58
CA TYR A 126 -15.92 -11.82 6.49
C TYR A 126 -17.20 -11.42 5.72
N PHE A 127 -17.13 -10.38 4.91
CA PHE A 127 -18.28 -9.91 4.13
C PHE A 127 -18.77 -10.96 3.13
N SER A 128 -17.86 -11.65 2.43
CA SER A 128 -18.21 -12.72 1.50
C SER A 128 -18.97 -13.85 2.19
N ARG A 129 -18.54 -14.26 3.40
CA ARG A 129 -19.23 -15.28 4.19
C ARG A 129 -20.59 -14.79 4.70
N ALA A 130 -20.69 -13.55 5.14
CA ALA A 130 -21.96 -12.96 5.59
C ALA A 130 -22.98 -12.90 4.44
N LEU A 131 -22.56 -12.45 3.26
CA LEU A 131 -23.42 -12.42 2.07
C LEU A 131 -23.88 -13.84 1.65
N ALA A 132 -22.98 -14.82 1.66
CA ALA A 132 -23.33 -16.20 1.36
C ALA A 132 -24.34 -16.78 2.37
N ALA A 133 -24.19 -16.46 3.66
CA ALA A 133 -25.14 -16.86 4.69
C ALA A 133 -26.54 -16.23 4.48
N LEU A 134 -26.59 -14.93 4.15
CA LEU A 134 -27.84 -14.21 3.85
C LEU A 134 -28.51 -14.76 2.58
N ALA A 135 -27.76 -15.00 1.51
CA ALA A 135 -28.28 -15.61 0.28
C ALA A 135 -28.82 -17.01 0.52
N GLY A 136 -28.13 -17.83 1.34
CA GLY A 136 -28.59 -19.15 1.74
C GLY A 136 -29.82 -19.12 2.65
N ALA A 137 -30.00 -18.09 3.46
CA ALA A 137 -31.21 -17.88 4.24
C ALA A 137 -32.38 -17.44 3.34
N ALA A 138 -32.18 -16.47 2.45
CA ALA A 138 -33.19 -15.99 1.50
C ALA A 138 -33.67 -17.08 0.55
N GLY A 139 -32.77 -18.01 0.14
CA GLY A 139 -33.14 -19.19 -0.67
C GLY A 139 -33.96 -20.23 0.07
N ARG A 140 -34.02 -20.19 1.41
CA ARG A 140 -34.87 -21.06 2.23
C ARG A 140 -36.26 -20.45 2.52
N ASP A 141 -36.44 -19.15 2.33
CA ASP A 141 -37.71 -18.45 2.55
C ASP A 141 -38.68 -18.51 1.34
N THR A 142 -38.34 -19.18 0.25
CA THR A 142 -39.29 -19.55 -0.80
C THR A 142 -40.15 -20.76 -0.41
N VAL A 143 -40.66 -20.75 0.83
CA VAL A 143 -41.54 -21.80 1.38
C VAL A 143 -42.99 -21.63 0.91
N TYR A 144 -43.33 -20.49 0.32
CA TYR A 144 -44.67 -20.23 -0.18
C TYR A 144 -44.68 -20.13 -1.70
N GLY A 145 -45.38 -21.05 -2.38
CA GLY A 145 -45.68 -20.91 -3.79
C GLY A 145 -46.63 -19.72 -4.07
N ALA A 146 -46.73 -19.28 -5.32
CA ALA A 146 -47.66 -18.22 -5.72
C ALA A 146 -49.14 -18.53 -5.41
N ASP A 147 -49.44 -19.72 -4.97
CA ASP A 147 -50.73 -20.24 -4.51
C ASP A 147 -50.93 -20.21 -2.98
N GLY A 148 -49.99 -19.59 -2.24
CA GLY A 148 -50.03 -19.44 -0.78
C GLY A 148 -49.89 -20.75 0.01
N ARG A 149 -49.50 -21.85 -0.63
CA ARG A 149 -49.33 -23.15 0.05
C ARG A 149 -47.87 -23.39 0.40
N PRO A 150 -47.58 -23.92 1.61
CA PRO A 150 -46.21 -24.26 1.99
C PRO A 150 -45.72 -25.43 1.12
N ARG A 151 -44.64 -25.24 0.36
CA ARG A 151 -43.94 -26.32 -0.33
C ARG A 151 -42.75 -26.75 0.51
N PHE A 152 -42.91 -27.86 1.19
CA PHE A 152 -41.77 -28.55 1.82
C PHE A 152 -40.97 -29.25 0.73
N GLY A 153 -39.88 -28.64 0.29
CA GLY A 153 -38.90 -29.27 -0.58
C GLY A 153 -38.17 -30.36 0.19
N VAL A 154 -38.68 -31.58 0.10
CA VAL A 154 -37.90 -32.75 0.50
C VAL A 154 -36.78 -32.88 -0.54
N ALA A 155 -35.57 -32.55 -0.16
CA ALA A 155 -34.38 -32.87 -0.93
C ALA A 155 -34.24 -34.42 -0.93
N SER A 156 -34.83 -35.08 -1.91
CA SER A 156 -34.57 -36.49 -2.20
C SER A 156 -33.13 -36.61 -2.71
N ARG A 157 -32.27 -37.04 -1.83
CA ARG A 157 -30.92 -37.47 -2.13
C ARG A 157 -31.08 -38.81 -2.94
N PRO A 158 -30.59 -38.94 -4.19
CA PRO A 158 -30.52 -40.24 -4.83
C PRO A 158 -29.49 -41.08 -4.07
N LEU A 159 -29.97 -42.18 -3.48
CA LEU A 159 -29.11 -43.26 -3.02
C LEU A 159 -28.48 -43.89 -4.26
N ALA A 160 -27.15 -43.79 -4.38
CA ALA A 160 -26.40 -44.53 -5.35
C ALA A 160 -26.63 -46.05 -5.06
N ALA A 161 -27.18 -46.76 -6.03
CA ALA A 161 -27.23 -48.23 -6.01
C ALA A 161 -25.82 -48.76 -6.32
N ILE A 162 -25.49 -49.82 -5.65
CA ILE A 162 -24.34 -50.71 -5.70
C ILE A 162 -23.92 -51.09 -7.12
#